data_c5cedd192ccd0eb1fb5084eb5e7aee09
#
_entry.id   c5cedd192ccd0eb1fb5084eb5e7aee09
#
_cell.length_a   1.000
_cell.length_b   1.000
_cell.length_c   1.000
_cell.angle_alpha   90.00
_cell.angle_beta   90.00
_cell.angle_gamma   90.00
#
_symmetry.space_group_name_H-M   'P 1'
#
loop_
_entity.id
_entity.type
_entity.pdbx_description
1 polymer ?
#
loop_
_entity_poly.entity_id
_entity_poly.type
_entity_poly.pdbx_seq_one_letter_code
_entity_poly.pdbx_strand_id
1 'polypeptide(L)'
;MRLETCSLLCAGLLSAVPVSAQTAAPAMPQPATQAAPDATQPPRRVPEPAYRAVVPPSPGDLTVWPRGASPQEIGKALAEHFITQQAARFSGYPMVCTWYGALEFARLTHDDALRDRLIARFEPMLPGGAEADRMPKRHHVDDSIVGVVPLEIAIVTKGLPVYDPRYLQVGTSWADRQWAPPQPEFTFPEAVVPLNNLQGLSPESRFWVDDMYMLTMLQLEAYRATGDRKYLDRDAHEMVAYLDKLQQPNGLFFHAPDVKYFWGRGDGWFAAGMAEMLRTLPADHPDRARILQGYKLMMAALLKYQGADGMWRELIDHPEAWPESSSSAMFSFALITGVKHGWLDAETYAPAARRSWIAVTGYVDQNHDVTQVCTGTGKLDSMQYYLDRKRETGNLHGQAPVLWAAVALLRDEK
;
A
#
# COMPACT_ATOMS: atom_id res chain seq x y z
N MET A 1 4.55 20.57 -54.26
CA MET A 1 4.52 19.81 -55.53
C MET A 1 4.01 18.41 -55.21
N ARG A 2 2.79 18.15 -55.72
CA ARG A 2 2.05 16.88 -55.90
C ARG A 2 1.80 15.96 -54.68
N LEU A 3 0.53 15.93 -54.33
CA LEU A 3 -0.25 14.83 -53.69
C LEU A 3 -0.17 13.57 -54.56
N GLU A 4 -0.17 12.40 -53.92
CA GLU A 4 -0.79 11.19 -54.48
C GLU A 4 -1.55 10.46 -53.39
N THR A 5 -2.85 10.39 -53.62
CA THR A 5 -3.86 9.60 -52.94
C THR A 5 -3.82 8.17 -53.47
N CYS A 6 -3.91 7.17 -52.61
CA CYS A 6 -4.21 5.80 -53.00
C CYS A 6 -5.36 5.25 -52.14
N SER A 7 -6.55 5.21 -52.74
CA SER A 7 -7.73 4.50 -52.27
C SER A 7 -7.64 3.03 -52.68
N LEU A 8 -7.88 2.08 -51.74
CA LEU A 8 -8.18 0.70 -52.11
C LEU A 8 -9.47 0.28 -51.40
N LEU A 9 -10.48 0.08 -52.25
CA LEU A 9 -11.71 -0.67 -51.94
C LEU A 9 -11.36 -2.16 -51.72
N CYS A 10 -11.95 -2.79 -50.72
CA CYS A 10 -12.14 -4.23 -50.69
C CYS A 10 -13.60 -4.55 -50.39
N ALA A 11 -14.16 -5.28 -51.35
CA ALA A 11 -15.56 -5.73 -51.38
C ALA A 11 -15.82 -6.87 -50.37
N GLY A 12 -17.04 -6.90 -49.89
CA GLY A 12 -17.53 -7.95 -48.98
C GLY A 12 -17.78 -9.30 -49.68
N LEU A 13 -17.61 -10.33 -48.90
CA LEU A 13 -18.13 -11.69 -49.18
C LEU A 13 -18.97 -12.15 -48.00
N LEU A 14 -20.27 -12.17 -48.21
CA LEU A 14 -21.23 -12.82 -47.33
C LEU A 14 -21.15 -14.34 -47.54
N SER A 15 -20.75 -15.07 -46.50
CA SER A 15 -20.87 -16.53 -46.45
C SER A 15 -22.01 -16.91 -45.54
N ALA A 16 -23.04 -17.53 -46.14
CA ALA A 16 -24.18 -18.10 -45.43
C ALA A 16 -23.78 -19.41 -44.72
N VAL A 17 -24.15 -19.54 -43.46
CA VAL A 17 -24.03 -20.78 -42.65
C VAL A 17 -25.34 -21.52 -42.67
N PRO A 18 -25.37 -22.85 -42.92
CA PRO A 18 -26.62 -23.62 -42.96
C PRO A 18 -27.15 -23.94 -41.53
N VAL A 19 -28.45 -23.84 -41.40
CA VAL A 19 -29.21 -24.24 -40.22
C VAL A 19 -29.19 -25.76 -40.10
N SER A 20 -28.62 -26.32 -39.05
CA SER A 20 -28.71 -27.73 -38.72
C SER A 20 -29.85 -28.01 -37.71
N ALA A 21 -30.55 -29.08 -37.96
CA ALA A 21 -31.77 -29.52 -37.34
C ALA A 21 -31.65 -29.73 -35.81
N GLN A 22 -32.71 -29.34 -35.12
CA GLN A 22 -32.94 -29.66 -33.70
C GLN A 22 -33.22 -31.16 -33.53
N THR A 23 -32.36 -31.83 -32.76
CA THR A 23 -32.64 -33.14 -32.18
C THR A 23 -33.38 -32.98 -30.87
N ALA A 24 -34.50 -33.68 -30.73
CA ALA A 24 -35.37 -33.70 -29.56
C ALA A 24 -34.63 -34.21 -28.30
N ALA A 25 -34.82 -33.54 -27.18
CA ALA A 25 -34.32 -33.94 -25.86
C ALA A 25 -35.12 -35.14 -25.31
N PRO A 26 -34.50 -36.07 -24.57
CA PRO A 26 -35.20 -37.19 -23.93
C PRO A 26 -36.04 -36.69 -22.74
N ALA A 27 -37.21 -37.31 -22.59
CA ALA A 27 -38.21 -37.06 -21.55
C ALA A 27 -37.64 -37.37 -20.15
N MET A 28 -37.83 -36.44 -19.21
CA MET A 28 -37.49 -36.61 -17.79
C MET A 28 -38.46 -37.60 -17.11
N PRO A 29 -37.99 -38.45 -16.19
CA PRO A 29 -38.84 -39.32 -15.40
C PRO A 29 -39.69 -38.50 -14.41
N GLN A 30 -40.98 -38.88 -14.30
CA GLN A 30 -41.91 -38.28 -13.35
C GLN A 30 -41.49 -38.60 -11.90
N PRO A 31 -41.64 -37.66 -10.95
CA PRO A 31 -41.35 -37.91 -9.54
C PRO A 31 -42.41 -38.86 -8.95
N ALA A 32 -41.93 -39.84 -8.17
CA ALA A 32 -42.78 -40.77 -7.41
C ALA A 32 -43.66 -39.98 -6.42
N THR A 33 -44.95 -40.33 -6.41
CA THR A 33 -45.95 -39.83 -5.47
C THR A 33 -45.54 -40.22 -4.05
N GLN A 34 -45.13 -39.26 -3.23
CA GLN A 34 -44.97 -39.44 -1.79
C GLN A 34 -46.37 -39.53 -1.15
N ALA A 35 -46.58 -40.55 -0.34
CA ALA A 35 -47.77 -40.73 0.48
C ALA A 35 -47.94 -39.54 1.45
N ALA A 36 -49.18 -39.06 1.59
CA ALA A 36 -49.51 -37.97 2.52
C ALA A 36 -49.19 -38.38 3.98
N PRO A 37 -48.63 -37.45 4.79
CA PRO A 37 -48.33 -37.74 6.18
C PRO A 37 -49.62 -37.92 7.01
N ASP A 38 -49.58 -38.87 7.94
CA ASP A 38 -50.65 -39.19 8.88
C ASP A 38 -50.99 -37.98 9.78
N ALA A 39 -52.23 -37.50 9.69
CA ALA A 39 -52.72 -36.29 10.34
C ALA A 39 -52.97 -36.43 11.87
N THR A 40 -52.55 -37.52 12.49
CA THR A 40 -52.83 -37.82 13.91
C THR A 40 -51.64 -37.51 14.87
N GLN A 41 -50.48 -37.08 14.37
CA GLN A 41 -49.37 -36.69 15.26
C GLN A 41 -49.30 -35.16 15.40
N PRO A 42 -49.19 -34.62 16.62
CA PRO A 42 -48.94 -33.21 16.83
C PRO A 42 -47.57 -32.82 16.26
N PRO A 43 -47.43 -31.63 15.64
CA PRO A 43 -46.19 -31.25 15.00
C PRO A 43 -45.04 -31.24 16.05
N ARG A 44 -43.96 -31.98 15.74
CA ARG A 44 -42.72 -31.89 16.51
C ARG A 44 -42.23 -30.44 16.47
N ARG A 45 -42.29 -29.77 17.62
CA ARG A 45 -41.58 -28.46 17.78
C ARG A 45 -40.10 -28.72 17.56
N VAL A 46 -39.58 -28.29 16.43
CA VAL A 46 -38.14 -28.07 16.24
C VAL A 46 -37.75 -26.96 17.22
N PRO A 47 -36.79 -27.17 18.12
CA PRO A 47 -36.33 -26.08 18.96
C PRO A 47 -35.81 -24.95 18.04
N GLU A 48 -36.38 -23.77 18.14
CA GLU A 48 -35.81 -22.61 17.50
C GLU A 48 -34.33 -22.49 17.94
N PRO A 49 -33.38 -22.39 17.00
CA PRO A 49 -32.00 -22.12 17.38
C PRO A 49 -32.01 -20.85 18.21
N ALA A 50 -31.45 -20.92 19.44
CA ALA A 50 -31.33 -19.78 20.31
C ALA A 50 -30.58 -18.70 19.55
N TYR A 51 -31.29 -17.70 19.07
CA TYR A 51 -30.73 -16.53 18.40
C TYR A 51 -29.94 -15.79 19.47
N ARG A 52 -28.64 -16.09 19.60
CA ARG A 52 -27.74 -15.22 20.34
C ARG A 52 -27.74 -13.91 19.57
N ALA A 53 -28.36 -12.90 20.14
CA ALA A 53 -28.24 -11.54 19.65
C ALA A 53 -26.75 -11.23 19.50
N VAL A 54 -26.26 -11.19 18.29
CA VAL A 54 -24.89 -10.76 18.02
C VAL A 54 -24.86 -9.28 18.37
N VAL A 55 -24.28 -8.96 19.51
CA VAL A 55 -24.03 -7.57 19.90
C VAL A 55 -23.20 -6.97 18.77
N PRO A 56 -23.68 -5.90 18.11
CA PRO A 56 -22.89 -5.30 17.05
C PRO A 56 -21.55 -4.83 17.64
N PRO A 57 -20.44 -4.99 16.91
CA PRO A 57 -19.13 -4.55 17.39
C PRO A 57 -19.17 -3.05 17.69
N SER A 58 -18.42 -2.61 18.69
CA SER A 58 -18.30 -1.18 19.02
C SER A 58 -17.78 -0.42 17.79
N PRO A 59 -18.11 0.88 17.64
CA PRO A 59 -17.63 1.69 16.52
C PRO A 59 -16.10 1.70 16.34
N GLY A 60 -15.34 1.45 17.43
CA GLY A 60 -13.89 1.40 17.43
C GLY A 60 -13.29 0.00 17.51
N ASP A 61 -14.08 -1.06 17.35
CA ASP A 61 -13.58 -2.43 17.39
C ASP A 61 -12.72 -2.73 16.14
N LEU A 62 -11.44 -3.01 16.34
CA LEU A 62 -10.47 -3.35 15.29
C LEU A 62 -10.23 -4.88 15.17
N THR A 63 -11.10 -5.70 15.73
CA THR A 63 -10.96 -7.17 15.77
C THR A 63 -12.07 -7.93 15.06
N VAL A 64 -13.29 -7.38 15.01
CA VAL A 64 -14.46 -8.01 14.39
C VAL A 64 -14.89 -7.22 13.15
N TRP A 65 -14.94 -7.89 12.02
CA TRP A 65 -15.17 -7.26 10.71
C TRP A 65 -16.46 -7.76 10.05
N PRO A 66 -17.14 -6.92 9.28
CA PRO A 66 -18.24 -7.39 8.43
C PRO A 66 -17.69 -8.33 7.34
N ARG A 67 -18.59 -9.11 6.75
CA ARG A 67 -18.26 -10.00 5.64
C ARG A 67 -17.59 -9.20 4.50
N GLY A 68 -16.46 -9.72 4.00
CA GLY A 68 -15.67 -9.10 2.94
C GLY A 68 -14.71 -8.01 3.40
N ALA A 69 -14.59 -7.76 4.72
CA ALA A 69 -13.63 -6.81 5.28
C ALA A 69 -12.63 -7.47 6.26
N SER A 70 -12.48 -8.79 6.22
CA SER A 70 -11.47 -9.50 7.02
C SER A 70 -10.06 -9.12 6.55
N PRO A 71 -9.18 -8.62 7.42
CA PRO A 71 -7.80 -8.31 7.04
C PRO A 71 -7.02 -9.53 6.57
N GLN A 72 -7.34 -10.73 7.08
CA GLN A 72 -6.74 -11.97 6.62
C GLN A 72 -7.16 -12.30 5.18
N GLU A 73 -8.45 -12.17 4.86
CA GLU A 73 -8.97 -12.48 3.52
C GLU A 73 -8.48 -11.46 2.49
N ILE A 74 -8.61 -10.16 2.79
CA ILE A 74 -8.16 -9.08 1.90
C ILE A 74 -6.65 -9.12 1.70
N GLY A 75 -5.88 -9.23 2.78
CA GLY A 75 -4.42 -9.28 2.69
C GLY A 75 -3.93 -10.47 1.87
N LYS A 76 -4.52 -11.67 2.08
CA LYS A 76 -4.19 -12.85 1.28
C LYS A 76 -4.53 -12.64 -0.20
N ALA A 77 -5.72 -12.15 -0.49
CA ALA A 77 -6.15 -11.92 -1.87
C ALA A 77 -5.21 -10.96 -2.61
N LEU A 78 -4.83 -9.84 -1.97
CA LEU A 78 -3.92 -8.86 -2.58
C LEU A 78 -2.49 -9.37 -2.72
N ALA A 79 -1.97 -10.12 -1.75
CA ALA A 79 -0.63 -10.68 -1.82
C ALA A 79 -0.52 -11.78 -2.89
N GLU A 80 -1.54 -12.65 -3.00
CA GLU A 80 -1.64 -13.66 -4.06
C GLU A 80 -1.82 -13.00 -5.44
N HIS A 81 -2.64 -11.97 -5.53
CA HIS A 81 -2.83 -11.22 -6.76
C HIS A 81 -1.49 -10.61 -7.23
N PHE A 82 -0.75 -9.95 -6.32
CA PHE A 82 0.55 -9.37 -6.61
C PHE A 82 1.55 -10.40 -7.17
N ILE A 83 1.70 -11.55 -6.52
CA ILE A 83 2.68 -12.56 -6.96
C ILE A 83 2.29 -13.27 -8.25
N THR A 84 1.00 -13.32 -8.59
CA THR A 84 0.51 -13.91 -9.85
C THR A 84 0.61 -12.93 -11.02
N GLN A 85 0.57 -11.64 -10.77
CA GLN A 85 0.85 -10.63 -11.79
C GLN A 85 2.33 -10.68 -12.15
N GLN A 86 2.66 -11.28 -13.27
CA GLN A 86 4.03 -11.31 -13.79
C GLN A 86 4.42 -9.91 -14.26
N ALA A 87 4.96 -9.09 -13.35
CA ALA A 87 5.59 -7.85 -13.74
C ALA A 87 6.81 -8.21 -14.63
N ALA A 88 6.68 -7.95 -15.91
CA ALA A 88 7.71 -8.20 -16.90
C ALA A 88 8.99 -7.37 -16.66
N ARG A 89 8.89 -6.29 -15.85
CA ARG A 89 9.99 -5.41 -15.46
C ARG A 89 9.76 -4.89 -14.04
N PHE A 90 10.83 -4.48 -13.36
CA PHE A 90 10.72 -3.64 -12.17
C PHE A 90 9.95 -2.36 -12.55
N SER A 91 8.81 -2.13 -11.90
CA SER A 91 7.90 -1.02 -12.23
C SER A 91 8.04 0.18 -11.26
N GLY A 92 9.17 0.24 -10.53
CA GLY A 92 9.45 1.32 -9.59
C GLY A 92 8.95 1.05 -8.16
N TYR A 93 8.98 2.11 -7.33
CA TYR A 93 8.71 2.02 -5.89
C TYR A 93 7.34 1.42 -5.51
N PRO A 94 6.23 1.58 -6.26
CA PRO A 94 4.97 0.98 -5.85
C PRO A 94 5.00 -0.55 -5.82
N MET A 95 5.82 -1.14 -6.70
CA MET A 95 6.08 -2.60 -6.67
C MET A 95 6.84 -3.00 -5.40
N VAL A 96 7.87 -2.26 -5.02
CA VAL A 96 8.63 -2.48 -3.77
C VAL A 96 7.71 -2.42 -2.56
N CYS A 97 6.88 -1.39 -2.51
CA CYS A 97 5.89 -1.17 -1.44
C CYS A 97 4.89 -2.33 -1.31
N THR A 98 4.41 -2.85 -2.45
CA THR A 98 3.50 -4.01 -2.47
C THR A 98 4.23 -5.28 -2.05
N TRP A 99 5.46 -5.47 -2.51
CA TRP A 99 6.29 -6.63 -2.16
C TRP A 99 6.58 -6.69 -0.66
N TYR A 100 7.00 -5.55 -0.08
CA TYR A 100 7.19 -5.41 1.36
C TYR A 100 5.92 -5.83 2.13
N GLY A 101 4.77 -5.26 1.77
CA GLY A 101 3.50 -5.61 2.41
C GLY A 101 3.14 -7.10 2.29
N ALA A 102 3.45 -7.73 1.14
CA ALA A 102 3.19 -9.16 0.92
C ALA A 102 4.11 -10.06 1.76
N LEU A 103 5.39 -9.71 1.90
CA LEU A 103 6.34 -10.43 2.78
C LEU A 103 5.94 -10.31 4.26
N GLU A 104 5.58 -9.10 4.71
CA GLU A 104 5.08 -8.89 6.06
C GLU A 104 3.76 -9.66 6.32
N PHE A 105 2.85 -9.67 5.35
CA PHE A 105 1.62 -10.46 5.44
C PHE A 105 1.93 -11.96 5.58
N ALA A 106 2.81 -12.49 4.73
CA ALA A 106 3.21 -13.90 4.78
C ALA A 106 3.85 -14.25 6.14
N ARG A 107 4.70 -13.37 6.67
CA ARG A 107 5.32 -13.53 7.99
C ARG A 107 4.27 -13.58 9.11
N LEU A 108 3.33 -12.63 9.14
CA LEU A 108 2.32 -12.51 10.19
C LEU A 108 1.29 -13.64 10.16
N THR A 109 1.00 -14.18 8.98
CA THR A 109 0.04 -15.27 8.81
C THR A 109 0.69 -16.65 8.78
N HIS A 110 2.04 -16.71 8.95
CA HIS A 110 2.82 -17.96 8.84
C HIS A 110 2.61 -18.68 7.50
N ASP A 111 2.40 -17.92 6.42
CA ASP A 111 2.24 -18.46 5.07
C ASP A 111 3.62 -18.62 4.39
N ASP A 112 4.32 -19.69 4.79
CA ASP A 112 5.65 -20.00 4.27
C ASP A 112 5.67 -20.20 2.76
N ALA A 113 4.61 -20.77 2.20
CA ALA A 113 4.50 -20.99 0.75
C ALA A 113 4.43 -19.67 -0.03
N LEU A 114 3.68 -18.69 0.46
CA LEU A 114 3.63 -17.36 -0.12
C LEU A 114 4.97 -16.65 0.01
N ARG A 115 5.61 -16.69 1.20
CA ARG A 115 6.95 -16.14 1.45
C ARG A 115 7.96 -16.68 0.43
N ASP A 116 8.02 -17.99 0.28
CA ASP A 116 9.01 -18.64 -0.58
C ASP A 116 8.79 -18.28 -2.06
N ARG A 117 7.55 -18.14 -2.51
CA ARG A 117 7.22 -17.65 -3.86
C ARG A 117 7.64 -16.20 -4.08
N LEU A 118 7.44 -15.33 -3.07
CA LEU A 118 7.89 -13.93 -3.12
C LEU A 118 9.41 -13.83 -3.19
N ILE A 119 10.13 -14.65 -2.43
CA ILE A 119 11.60 -14.74 -2.48
C ILE A 119 12.08 -15.24 -3.84
N ALA A 120 11.52 -16.36 -4.32
CA ALA A 120 11.90 -16.96 -5.62
C ALA A 120 11.67 -15.98 -6.79
N ARG A 121 10.68 -15.10 -6.69
CA ARG A 121 10.41 -14.05 -7.69
C ARG A 121 11.47 -12.95 -7.67
N PHE A 122 12.07 -12.64 -6.52
CA PHE A 122 13.12 -11.61 -6.39
C PHE A 122 14.52 -12.16 -6.71
N GLU A 123 14.80 -13.41 -6.41
CA GLU A 123 16.13 -14.03 -6.51
C GLU A 123 16.84 -13.79 -7.86
N PRO A 124 16.17 -13.88 -9.04
CA PRO A 124 16.80 -13.59 -10.33
C PRO A 124 17.36 -12.17 -10.48
N MET A 125 16.90 -11.21 -9.65
CA MET A 125 17.38 -9.82 -9.65
C MET A 125 18.62 -9.58 -8.78
N LEU A 126 19.05 -10.57 -8.00
CA LEU A 126 20.31 -10.47 -7.25
C LEU A 126 21.52 -10.35 -8.20
N PRO A 127 22.63 -9.75 -7.74
CA PRO A 127 23.85 -9.66 -8.53
C PRO A 127 24.29 -11.02 -9.09
N GLY A 128 24.49 -11.10 -10.40
CA GLY A 128 24.80 -12.34 -11.12
C GLY A 128 23.59 -13.19 -11.51
N GLY A 129 22.37 -12.82 -11.10
CA GLY A 129 21.14 -13.48 -11.52
C GLY A 129 20.71 -13.09 -12.94
N ALA A 130 19.79 -13.87 -13.51
CA ALA A 130 19.32 -13.70 -14.90
C ALA A 130 18.59 -12.38 -15.17
N GLU A 131 18.12 -11.70 -14.14
CA GLU A 131 17.38 -10.43 -14.21
C GLU A 131 18.10 -9.30 -13.45
N ALA A 132 19.40 -9.43 -13.16
CA ALA A 132 20.16 -8.43 -12.41
C ALA A 132 20.20 -7.05 -13.10
N ASP A 133 20.05 -7.00 -14.42
CA ASP A 133 19.97 -5.77 -15.20
C ASP A 133 18.65 -5.00 -15.02
N ARG A 134 17.63 -5.63 -14.42
CA ARG A 134 16.34 -5.01 -14.08
C ARG A 134 16.40 -4.15 -12.80
N MET A 135 17.43 -4.35 -11.98
CA MET A 135 17.64 -3.50 -10.81
C MET A 135 17.88 -2.07 -11.26
N PRO A 136 17.25 -1.08 -10.59
CA PRO A 136 17.44 0.32 -10.94
C PRO A 136 18.91 0.73 -10.77
N LYS A 137 19.32 1.75 -11.52
CA LYS A 137 20.72 2.23 -11.53
C LYS A 137 20.85 3.68 -11.08
N ARG A 138 19.75 4.44 -11.13
CA ARG A 138 19.77 5.86 -10.80
C ARG A 138 19.98 6.06 -9.30
N HIS A 139 20.67 7.13 -8.96
CA HIS A 139 20.76 7.64 -7.58
C HIS A 139 19.58 8.55 -7.33
N HIS A 140 18.44 7.95 -7.01
CA HIS A 140 17.15 8.62 -6.89
C HIS A 140 16.26 7.90 -5.88
N VAL A 141 15.57 8.65 -5.06
CA VAL A 141 14.74 8.15 -3.95
C VAL A 141 13.74 7.06 -4.39
N ASP A 142 13.08 7.24 -5.55
CA ASP A 142 12.12 6.28 -6.09
C ASP A 142 12.75 4.98 -6.59
N ASP A 143 14.05 4.99 -6.89
CA ASP A 143 14.82 3.83 -7.32
C ASP A 143 15.50 3.16 -6.12
N SER A 144 16.08 3.95 -5.21
CA SER A 144 16.89 3.46 -4.07
C SER A 144 16.06 2.62 -3.10
N ILE A 145 14.75 2.87 -2.99
CA ILE A 145 13.83 2.08 -2.14
C ILE A 145 13.83 0.57 -2.51
N VAL A 146 14.33 0.18 -3.69
CA VAL A 146 14.43 -1.25 -4.08
C VAL A 146 15.15 -2.09 -3.03
N GLY A 147 16.07 -1.49 -2.27
CA GLY A 147 16.79 -2.15 -1.18
C GLY A 147 15.91 -2.64 -0.04
N VAL A 148 14.67 -2.15 0.08
CA VAL A 148 13.69 -2.63 1.08
C VAL A 148 13.37 -4.11 0.89
N VAL A 149 13.16 -4.57 -0.35
CA VAL A 149 12.77 -5.97 -0.60
C VAL A 149 13.84 -6.97 -0.12
N PRO A 150 15.12 -6.85 -0.52
CA PRO A 150 16.13 -7.77 -0.03
C PRO A 150 16.38 -7.65 1.49
N LEU A 151 16.24 -6.46 2.09
CA LEU A 151 16.33 -6.31 3.55
C LEU A 151 15.19 -7.05 4.26
N GLU A 152 13.97 -6.88 3.78
CA GLU A 152 12.81 -7.60 4.34
C GLU A 152 12.95 -9.11 4.16
N ILE A 153 13.44 -9.60 2.99
CA ILE A 153 13.74 -11.02 2.80
C ILE A 153 14.77 -11.50 3.85
N ALA A 154 15.84 -10.74 4.10
CA ALA A 154 16.82 -11.10 5.12
C ALA A 154 16.21 -11.14 6.52
N ILE A 155 15.28 -10.23 6.84
CA ILE A 155 14.58 -10.18 8.14
C ILE A 155 13.65 -11.38 8.30
N VAL A 156 12.77 -11.65 7.34
CA VAL A 156 11.75 -12.71 7.46
C VAL A 156 12.34 -14.12 7.35
N THR A 157 13.58 -14.24 6.84
CA THR A 157 14.28 -15.53 6.76
C THR A 157 15.34 -15.73 7.83
N LYS A 158 15.58 -14.73 8.69
CA LYS A 158 16.61 -14.78 9.72
C LYS A 158 16.43 -16.02 10.63
N GLY A 159 17.46 -16.86 10.69
CA GLY A 159 17.44 -18.11 11.47
C GLY A 159 16.73 -19.28 10.79
N LEU A 160 16.21 -19.10 9.58
CA LEU A 160 15.63 -20.20 8.79
C LEU A 160 16.68 -20.82 7.85
N PRO A 161 16.49 -22.07 7.42
CA PRO A 161 17.39 -22.73 6.45
C PRO A 161 17.46 -22.02 5.09
N VAL A 162 16.44 -21.22 4.74
CA VAL A 162 16.36 -20.45 3.49
C VAL A 162 17.05 -19.09 3.57
N TYR A 163 17.68 -18.77 4.70
CA TYR A 163 18.42 -17.51 4.86
C TYR A 163 19.62 -17.44 3.92
N ASP A 164 19.70 -16.37 3.14
CA ASP A 164 20.81 -16.09 2.24
C ASP A 164 21.40 -14.69 2.55
N PRO A 165 22.67 -14.59 2.96
CA PRO A 165 23.28 -13.32 3.33
C PRO A 165 23.41 -12.32 2.16
N ARG A 166 23.29 -12.77 0.90
CA ARG A 166 23.31 -11.89 -0.27
C ARG A 166 22.22 -10.85 -0.21
N TYR A 167 21.03 -11.21 0.31
CA TYR A 167 19.92 -10.27 0.48
C TYR A 167 20.30 -9.11 1.42
N LEU A 168 20.90 -9.42 2.58
CA LEU A 168 21.36 -8.39 3.51
C LEU A 168 22.40 -7.47 2.87
N GLN A 169 23.39 -8.04 2.15
CA GLN A 169 24.44 -7.27 1.47
C GLN A 169 23.88 -6.34 0.41
N VAL A 170 22.98 -6.82 -0.42
CA VAL A 170 22.34 -6.00 -1.47
C VAL A 170 21.53 -4.87 -0.85
N GLY A 171 20.68 -5.17 0.13
CA GLY A 171 19.83 -4.18 0.75
C GLY A 171 20.61 -3.10 1.49
N THR A 172 21.63 -3.47 2.28
CA THR A 172 22.50 -2.49 2.97
C THR A 172 23.31 -1.64 2.01
N SER A 173 23.74 -2.19 0.87
CA SER A 173 24.42 -1.39 -0.15
C SER A 173 23.52 -0.28 -0.71
N TRP A 174 22.23 -0.53 -0.89
CA TRP A 174 21.26 0.50 -1.29
C TRP A 174 21.05 1.54 -0.20
N ALA A 175 20.91 1.12 1.06
CA ALA A 175 20.75 2.02 2.19
C ALA A 175 21.98 2.93 2.37
N ASP A 176 23.18 2.39 2.26
CA ASP A 176 24.42 3.20 2.33
C ASP A 176 24.53 4.17 1.15
N ARG A 177 24.20 3.70 -0.06
CA ARG A 177 24.21 4.52 -1.27
C ARG A 177 23.27 5.74 -1.16
N GLN A 178 22.12 5.60 -0.51
CA GLN A 178 21.14 6.69 -0.34
C GLN A 178 21.71 7.90 0.42
N TRP A 179 22.78 7.72 1.20
CA TRP A 179 23.51 8.80 1.88
C TRP A 179 24.91 9.04 1.29
N ALA A 180 25.33 8.28 0.30
CA ALA A 180 26.61 8.51 -0.37
C ALA A 180 26.47 9.63 -1.40
N PRO A 181 27.55 10.40 -1.67
CA PRO A 181 27.56 11.36 -2.77
C PRO A 181 27.16 10.66 -4.08
N PRO A 182 26.20 11.24 -4.85
CA PRO A 182 25.79 10.66 -6.10
C PRO A 182 26.95 10.62 -7.12
N GLN A 183 27.02 9.52 -7.85
CA GLN A 183 27.96 9.44 -8.98
C GLN A 183 27.42 10.30 -10.13
N PRO A 184 28.29 11.03 -10.86
CA PRO A 184 27.87 11.98 -11.89
C PRO A 184 26.97 11.36 -12.97
N GLU A 185 27.25 10.12 -13.37
CA GLU A 185 26.49 9.37 -14.38
C GLU A 185 25.10 8.93 -13.90
N PHE A 186 24.86 8.93 -12.60
CA PHE A 186 23.59 8.51 -11.99
C PHE A 186 22.83 9.66 -11.33
N THR A 187 23.37 10.87 -11.39
CA THR A 187 22.76 12.05 -10.76
C THR A 187 21.49 12.44 -11.51
N PHE A 188 20.39 12.57 -10.78
CA PHE A 188 19.16 13.12 -11.32
C PHE A 188 19.24 14.65 -11.32
N PRO A 189 18.77 15.36 -12.39
CA PRO A 189 18.91 16.81 -12.51
C PRO A 189 18.25 17.63 -11.37
N GLU A 190 17.28 17.02 -10.69
CA GLU A 190 16.51 17.64 -9.61
C GLU A 190 17.17 17.48 -8.22
N ALA A 191 18.25 16.72 -8.11
CA ALA A 191 18.95 16.52 -6.83
C ALA A 191 19.60 17.83 -6.40
N VAL A 192 19.12 18.42 -5.30
CA VAL A 192 19.70 19.63 -4.66
C VAL A 192 20.88 19.19 -3.77
N VAL A 193 21.80 18.49 -4.40
CA VAL A 193 22.89 17.72 -3.79
C VAL A 193 23.82 18.47 -2.82
N PRO A 194 24.26 19.71 -3.08
CA PRO A 194 25.32 20.28 -2.25
C PRO A 194 24.86 20.75 -0.86
N LEU A 195 23.62 21.22 -0.74
CA LEU A 195 23.11 21.79 0.52
C LEU A 195 22.67 20.69 1.50
N ASN A 196 22.08 19.60 1.01
CA ASN A 196 21.62 18.51 1.84
C ASN A 196 22.77 17.80 2.54
N ASN A 197 23.86 17.49 1.84
CA ASN A 197 25.04 16.86 2.42
C ASN A 197 25.66 17.69 3.56
N LEU A 198 25.66 19.03 3.45
CA LEU A 198 26.16 19.91 4.51
C LEU A 198 25.29 19.88 5.77
N GLN A 199 24.03 19.51 5.64
CA GLN A 199 23.07 19.37 6.74
C GLN A 199 22.96 17.94 7.28
N GLY A 200 23.71 16.98 6.73
CA GLY A 200 23.63 15.57 7.09
C GLY A 200 22.43 14.84 6.50
N LEU A 201 21.71 15.47 5.56
CA LEU A 201 20.56 14.90 4.87
C LEU A 201 20.99 14.05 3.67
N SER A 202 20.10 13.20 3.20
CA SER A 202 20.31 12.42 1.99
C SER A 202 20.48 13.32 0.77
N PRO A 203 21.44 13.07 -0.12
CA PRO A 203 21.53 13.77 -1.40
C PRO A 203 20.32 13.49 -2.33
N GLU A 204 19.52 12.48 -2.03
CA GLU A 204 18.29 12.15 -2.76
C GLU A 204 17.06 12.96 -2.31
N SER A 205 17.19 13.76 -1.23
CA SER A 205 16.10 14.58 -0.68
C SER A 205 15.72 15.72 -1.61
N ARG A 206 14.45 15.72 -2.02
CA ARG A 206 13.87 16.74 -2.90
C ARG A 206 12.98 17.74 -2.15
N PHE A 207 12.68 17.44 -0.89
CA PHE A 207 11.61 18.06 -0.10
C PHE A 207 10.24 17.96 -0.80
N TRP A 208 10.01 16.86 -1.50
CA TRP A 208 8.67 16.43 -1.84
C TRP A 208 8.12 15.57 -0.72
N VAL A 209 6.84 15.73 -0.44
CA VAL A 209 6.19 15.00 0.66
C VAL A 209 6.31 13.47 0.53
N ASP A 210 6.39 12.98 -0.71
CA ASP A 210 6.54 11.56 -1.05
C ASP A 210 7.84 10.95 -0.54
N ASP A 211 8.92 11.74 -0.52
CA ASP A 211 10.27 11.27 -0.16
C ASP A 211 10.28 10.56 1.20
N MET A 212 9.39 10.99 2.12
CA MET A 212 9.39 10.54 3.50
C MET A 212 8.96 9.09 3.73
N TYR A 213 8.35 8.43 2.78
CA TYR A 213 8.20 6.99 2.85
C TYR A 213 9.40 6.26 2.23
N MET A 214 9.87 6.73 1.07
CA MET A 214 10.91 6.05 0.30
C MET A 214 12.28 6.10 1.01
N LEU A 215 12.63 7.27 1.58
CA LEU A 215 13.83 7.41 2.40
C LEU A 215 13.70 6.57 3.68
N THR A 216 12.60 6.77 4.39
CA THR A 216 12.36 6.15 5.70
C THR A 216 12.37 4.63 5.63
N MET A 217 11.62 4.02 4.73
CA MET A 217 11.52 2.56 4.72
C MET A 217 12.84 1.87 4.45
N LEU A 218 13.67 2.40 3.53
CA LEU A 218 14.96 1.80 3.25
C LEU A 218 15.90 1.86 4.47
N GLN A 219 15.91 2.99 5.18
CA GLN A 219 16.76 3.17 6.35
C GLN A 219 16.26 2.34 7.55
N LEU A 220 14.95 2.31 7.77
CA LEU A 220 14.37 1.49 8.84
C LEU A 220 14.60 0.01 8.61
N GLU A 221 14.42 -0.49 7.40
CA GLU A 221 14.71 -1.90 7.07
C GLU A 221 16.19 -2.24 7.25
N ALA A 222 17.10 -1.33 6.88
CA ALA A 222 18.53 -1.52 7.13
C ALA A 222 18.85 -1.55 8.63
N TYR A 223 18.22 -0.69 9.43
CA TYR A 223 18.33 -0.75 10.90
C TYR A 223 17.74 -2.04 11.47
N ARG A 224 16.54 -2.44 11.07
CA ARG A 224 15.85 -3.66 11.53
C ARG A 224 16.67 -4.92 11.24
N ALA A 225 17.30 -4.96 10.06
CA ALA A 225 18.13 -6.10 9.63
C ALA A 225 19.48 -6.18 10.35
N THR A 226 20.13 -5.03 10.61
CA THR A 226 21.51 -4.95 11.09
C THR A 226 21.66 -4.55 12.56
N GLY A 227 20.74 -3.74 13.10
CA GLY A 227 20.88 -3.07 14.39
C GLY A 227 21.82 -1.85 14.37
N ASP A 228 22.36 -1.47 13.21
CA ASP A 228 23.26 -0.32 13.09
C ASP A 228 22.48 0.99 13.15
N ARG A 229 22.67 1.73 14.24
CA ARG A 229 21.96 2.98 14.55
C ARG A 229 22.19 4.10 13.53
N LYS A 230 23.26 4.03 12.74
CA LYS A 230 23.51 5.05 11.71
C LYS A 230 22.32 5.22 10.77
N TYR A 231 21.63 4.12 10.42
CA TYR A 231 20.46 4.14 9.55
C TYR A 231 19.28 4.85 10.22
N LEU A 232 19.02 4.49 11.46
CA LEU A 232 17.91 5.06 12.22
C LEU A 232 18.13 6.54 12.54
N ASP A 233 19.32 6.88 13.03
CA ASP A 233 19.61 8.24 13.53
C ASP A 233 19.60 9.27 12.38
N ARG A 234 20.17 8.95 11.20
CA ARG A 234 20.18 9.84 10.05
C ARG A 234 18.79 10.04 9.43
N ASP A 235 17.96 9.00 9.41
CA ASP A 235 16.62 9.08 8.88
C ASP A 235 15.64 9.80 9.82
N ALA A 236 15.78 9.63 11.13
CA ALA A 236 15.03 10.42 12.11
C ALA A 236 15.32 11.91 11.99
N HIS A 237 16.60 12.28 11.81
CA HIS A 237 17.03 13.65 11.53
C HIS A 237 16.43 14.20 10.23
N GLU A 238 16.46 13.40 9.16
CA GLU A 238 15.84 13.72 7.87
C GLU A 238 14.34 14.01 8.02
N MET A 239 13.63 13.12 8.72
CA MET A 239 12.18 13.28 8.94
C MET A 239 11.84 14.55 9.71
N VAL A 240 12.66 14.95 10.71
CA VAL A 240 12.48 16.23 11.40
C VAL A 240 12.66 17.42 10.45
N ALA A 241 13.67 17.38 9.57
CA ALA A 241 13.88 18.45 8.59
C ALA A 241 12.66 18.59 7.63
N TYR A 242 12.06 17.49 7.20
CA TYR A 242 10.85 17.51 6.38
C TYR A 242 9.62 17.99 7.16
N LEU A 243 9.45 17.59 8.43
CA LEU A 243 8.40 18.10 9.31
C LEU A 243 8.47 19.62 9.45
N ASP A 244 9.68 20.14 9.67
CA ASP A 244 9.89 21.58 9.87
C ASP A 244 9.71 22.38 8.56
N LYS A 245 9.94 21.75 7.42
CA LYS A 245 9.86 22.38 6.10
C LYS A 245 8.46 22.35 5.50
N LEU A 246 7.73 21.24 5.65
CA LEU A 246 6.51 20.98 4.87
C LEU A 246 5.23 20.98 5.71
N GLN A 247 5.29 20.60 7.01
CA GLN A 247 4.07 20.54 7.83
C GLN A 247 3.50 21.92 8.08
N GLN A 248 2.20 22.06 7.83
CA GLN A 248 1.49 23.32 8.02
C GLN A 248 0.79 23.35 9.40
N PRO A 249 0.40 24.55 9.90
CA PRO A 249 -0.27 24.68 11.19
C PRO A 249 -1.58 23.88 11.30
N ASN A 250 -2.24 23.54 10.19
CA ASN A 250 -3.42 22.68 10.15
C ASN A 250 -3.10 21.18 10.30
N GLY A 251 -1.81 20.81 10.33
CA GLY A 251 -1.34 19.44 10.48
C GLY A 251 -1.04 18.71 9.17
N LEU A 252 -1.52 19.19 8.05
CA LEU A 252 -1.27 18.62 6.72
C LEU A 252 0.05 19.13 6.13
N PHE A 253 0.47 18.51 5.03
CA PHE A 253 1.74 18.82 4.39
C PHE A 253 1.53 19.41 3.00
N PHE A 254 2.28 20.46 2.67
CA PHE A 254 2.37 20.86 1.27
C PHE A 254 3.11 19.80 0.45
N HIS A 255 2.70 19.59 -0.79
CA HIS A 255 3.36 18.62 -1.68
C HIS A 255 4.87 18.91 -1.81
N ALA A 256 5.23 20.20 -1.90
CA ALA A 256 6.59 20.68 -1.86
C ALA A 256 6.60 22.14 -1.37
N PRO A 257 7.77 22.74 -1.05
CA PRO A 257 7.83 24.14 -0.58
C PRO A 257 7.24 25.15 -1.58
N ASP A 258 7.28 24.83 -2.86
CA ASP A 258 6.79 25.64 -3.98
C ASP A 258 5.41 25.17 -4.50
N VAL A 259 4.81 24.14 -3.92
CA VAL A 259 3.49 23.59 -4.32
C VAL A 259 2.61 23.41 -3.10
N LYS A 260 1.70 24.37 -2.89
CA LYS A 260 0.94 24.55 -1.64
C LYS A 260 -0.41 23.84 -1.65
N TYR A 261 -0.44 22.57 -2.09
CA TYR A 261 -1.64 21.74 -2.08
C TYR A 261 -1.45 20.55 -1.13
N PHE A 262 -2.51 20.17 -0.43
CA PHE A 262 -2.57 19.01 0.46
C PHE A 262 -3.03 17.79 -0.35
N TRP A 263 -2.10 17.23 -1.12
CA TRP A 263 -2.37 16.09 -1.98
C TRP A 263 -2.47 14.80 -1.18
N GLY A 264 -3.63 14.12 -1.30
CA GLY A 264 -3.96 12.97 -0.45
C GLY A 264 -2.89 11.90 -0.42
N ARG A 265 -2.42 11.40 -1.58
CA ARG A 265 -1.38 10.36 -1.58
C ARG A 265 -0.02 10.88 -1.10
N GLY A 266 0.33 12.13 -1.38
CA GLY A 266 1.56 12.72 -0.84
C GLY A 266 1.55 12.71 0.68
N ASP A 267 0.51 13.28 1.29
CA ASP A 267 0.29 13.23 2.73
C ASP A 267 0.23 11.79 3.26
N GLY A 268 -0.33 10.86 2.47
CA GLY A 268 -0.39 9.44 2.80
C GLY A 268 0.99 8.81 2.96
N TRP A 269 1.92 9.13 2.07
CA TRP A 269 3.31 8.67 2.19
C TRP A 269 3.96 9.15 3.48
N PHE A 270 3.77 10.43 3.83
CA PHE A 270 4.32 10.97 5.07
C PHE A 270 3.68 10.35 6.30
N ALA A 271 2.35 10.16 6.30
CA ALA A 271 1.63 9.49 7.40
C ALA A 271 2.15 8.08 7.65
N ALA A 272 2.31 7.30 6.57
CA ALA A 272 2.84 5.94 6.64
C ALA A 272 4.32 5.91 7.08
N GLY A 273 5.14 6.82 6.56
CA GLY A 273 6.54 6.97 6.95
C GLY A 273 6.69 7.30 8.43
N MET A 274 5.91 8.27 8.97
CA MET A 274 5.93 8.58 10.41
C MET A 274 5.47 7.39 11.26
N ALA A 275 4.46 6.65 10.84
CA ALA A 275 3.98 5.48 11.57
C ALA A 275 5.07 4.39 11.64
N GLU A 276 5.75 4.09 10.54
CA GLU A 276 6.86 3.14 10.51
C GLU A 276 8.07 3.62 11.32
N MET A 277 8.41 4.92 11.23
CA MET A 277 9.47 5.51 12.03
C MET A 277 9.18 5.36 13.53
N LEU A 278 8.01 5.76 13.99
CA LEU A 278 7.62 5.69 15.41
C LEU A 278 7.56 4.27 15.96
N ARG A 279 7.22 3.27 15.12
CA ARG A 279 7.29 1.84 15.49
C ARG A 279 8.72 1.37 15.74
N THR A 280 9.69 2.01 15.12
CA THR A 280 11.10 1.59 15.14
C THR A 280 11.96 2.40 16.11
N LEU A 281 11.65 3.70 16.26
CA LEU A 281 12.41 4.59 17.13
C LEU A 281 12.31 4.18 18.61
N PRO A 282 13.43 4.02 19.31
CA PRO A 282 13.44 3.88 20.78
C PRO A 282 12.72 5.04 21.48
N ALA A 283 12.18 4.78 22.64
CA ALA A 283 11.41 5.78 23.40
C ALA A 283 12.26 7.00 23.82
N ASP A 284 13.55 6.80 23.99
CA ASP A 284 14.54 7.81 24.40
C ASP A 284 15.28 8.49 23.24
N HIS A 285 14.92 8.17 21.99
CA HIS A 285 15.54 8.81 20.82
C HIS A 285 15.26 10.33 20.80
N PRO A 286 16.26 11.20 20.59
CA PRO A 286 16.10 12.65 20.70
C PRO A 286 15.01 13.22 19.77
N ASP A 287 14.88 12.70 18.57
CA ASP A 287 13.92 13.20 17.56
C ASP A 287 12.50 12.63 17.74
N ARG A 288 12.34 11.59 18.57
CA ARG A 288 11.04 10.92 18.75
C ARG A 288 9.92 11.86 19.15
N ALA A 289 10.19 12.78 20.09
CA ALA A 289 9.17 13.70 20.60
C ALA A 289 8.65 14.63 19.48
N ARG A 290 9.55 15.14 18.62
CA ARG A 290 9.18 16.01 17.48
C ARG A 290 8.39 15.25 16.43
N ILE A 291 8.81 14.03 16.10
CA ILE A 291 8.13 13.17 15.12
C ILE A 291 6.72 12.77 15.62
N LEU A 292 6.62 12.37 16.89
CA LEU A 292 5.32 12.03 17.50
C LEU A 292 4.36 13.22 17.55
N GLN A 293 4.88 14.43 17.82
CA GLN A 293 4.11 15.66 17.78
C GLN A 293 3.55 15.93 16.38
N GLY A 294 4.42 15.84 15.34
CA GLY A 294 4.00 16.01 13.95
C GLY A 294 2.97 15.00 13.51
N TYR A 295 3.19 13.74 13.88
CA TYR A 295 2.25 12.66 13.63
C TYR A 295 0.87 12.93 14.27
N LYS A 296 0.82 13.27 15.56
CA LYS A 296 -0.45 13.55 16.26
C LYS A 296 -1.19 14.74 15.65
N LEU A 297 -0.47 15.78 15.25
CA LEU A 297 -1.06 16.94 14.59
C LEU A 297 -1.68 16.56 13.25
N MET A 298 -0.99 15.72 12.47
CA MET A 298 -1.53 15.20 11.21
C MET A 298 -2.76 14.31 11.43
N MET A 299 -2.71 13.37 12.39
CA MET A 299 -3.85 12.48 12.65
C MET A 299 -5.09 13.26 13.10
N ALA A 300 -4.94 14.36 13.86
CA ALA A 300 -6.05 15.23 14.22
C ALA A 300 -6.65 15.95 12.99
N ALA A 301 -5.81 16.39 12.05
CA ALA A 301 -6.28 16.94 10.79
C ALA A 301 -7.04 15.88 9.96
N LEU A 302 -6.46 14.68 9.83
CA LEU A 302 -7.11 13.60 9.08
C LEU A 302 -8.45 13.20 9.68
N LEU A 303 -8.58 13.16 11.00
CA LEU A 303 -9.86 12.92 11.66
C LEU A 303 -10.92 13.97 11.26
N LYS A 304 -10.53 15.24 11.17
CA LYS A 304 -11.40 16.36 10.77
C LYS A 304 -11.85 16.25 9.31
N TYR A 305 -10.96 15.80 8.42
CA TYR A 305 -11.21 15.77 6.96
C TYR A 305 -11.70 14.42 6.45
N GLN A 306 -11.91 13.42 7.31
CA GLN A 306 -12.50 12.15 6.90
C GLN A 306 -13.95 12.37 6.44
N GLY A 307 -14.28 11.96 5.21
CA GLY A 307 -15.63 11.99 4.69
C GLY A 307 -16.58 11.07 5.45
N ALA A 308 -17.88 11.34 5.35
CA ALA A 308 -18.92 10.47 5.94
C ALA A 308 -18.89 9.04 5.36
N ASP A 309 -18.35 8.89 4.13
CA ASP A 309 -18.09 7.62 3.45
C ASP A 309 -16.85 6.87 4.01
N GLY A 310 -16.14 7.44 4.98
CA GLY A 310 -14.94 6.86 5.56
C GLY A 310 -13.65 7.13 4.78
N MET A 311 -13.73 7.79 3.63
CA MET A 311 -12.62 8.06 2.71
C MET A 311 -12.09 9.48 2.84
N TRP A 312 -10.86 9.69 2.37
CA TRP A 312 -10.30 11.04 2.13
C TRP A 312 -10.29 11.36 0.64
N ARG A 313 -10.13 12.64 0.35
CA ARG A 313 -10.21 13.17 -1.01
C ARG A 313 -8.82 13.30 -1.64
N GLU A 314 -8.77 13.39 -2.96
CA GLU A 314 -7.54 13.63 -3.73
C GLU A 314 -6.80 14.89 -3.26
N LEU A 315 -7.54 15.97 -2.98
CA LEU A 315 -7.08 17.10 -2.19
C LEU A 315 -7.82 17.06 -0.85
N ILE A 316 -7.09 16.89 0.25
CA ILE A 316 -7.67 16.53 1.57
C ILE A 316 -8.63 17.58 2.09
N ASP A 317 -8.34 18.87 1.88
CA ASP A 317 -9.11 20.01 2.33
C ASP A 317 -10.22 20.46 1.35
N HIS A 318 -10.41 19.69 0.27
CA HIS A 318 -11.41 19.93 -0.78
C HIS A 318 -12.48 18.82 -0.76
N PRO A 319 -13.59 19.00 -0.03
CA PRO A 319 -14.64 17.98 0.10
C PRO A 319 -15.32 17.62 -1.22
N GLU A 320 -15.26 18.51 -2.22
CA GLU A 320 -15.76 18.30 -3.58
C GLU A 320 -14.84 17.42 -4.44
N ALA A 321 -13.58 17.24 -4.06
CA ALA A 321 -12.68 16.35 -4.76
C ALA A 321 -13.14 14.89 -4.63
N TRP A 322 -12.74 14.07 -5.54
CA TRP A 322 -13.13 12.66 -5.56
C TRP A 322 -12.43 11.85 -4.45
N PRO A 323 -13.09 10.77 -3.92
CA PRO A 323 -12.50 9.91 -2.91
C PRO A 323 -11.33 9.11 -3.51
N GLU A 324 -10.15 9.23 -2.88
CA GLU A 324 -8.92 8.62 -3.36
C GLU A 324 -8.53 7.41 -2.49
N SER A 325 -8.42 6.24 -3.10
CA SER A 325 -8.28 5.00 -2.36
C SER A 325 -6.89 4.76 -1.79
N SER A 326 -5.82 5.19 -2.49
CA SER A 326 -4.46 4.97 -2.01
C SER A 326 -4.14 5.77 -0.75
N SER A 327 -4.48 7.06 -0.74
CA SER A 327 -4.31 7.90 0.45
C SER A 327 -5.17 7.42 1.61
N SER A 328 -6.42 7.06 1.33
CA SER A 328 -7.33 6.56 2.35
C SER A 328 -6.81 5.27 3.02
N ALA A 329 -6.18 4.39 2.26
CA ALA A 329 -5.53 3.19 2.78
C ALA A 329 -4.28 3.52 3.60
N MET A 330 -3.45 4.48 3.17
CA MET A 330 -2.27 4.95 3.92
C MET A 330 -2.67 5.61 5.24
N PHE A 331 -3.71 6.43 5.24
CA PHE A 331 -4.24 7.06 6.46
C PHE A 331 -4.87 6.01 7.38
N SER A 332 -5.57 5.01 6.83
CA SER A 332 -6.08 3.86 7.58
C SER A 332 -4.94 3.12 8.28
N PHE A 333 -3.86 2.80 7.55
CA PHE A 333 -2.65 2.19 8.11
C PHE A 333 -2.08 3.01 9.26
N ALA A 334 -1.90 4.31 9.07
CA ALA A 334 -1.34 5.20 10.09
C ALA A 334 -2.24 5.27 11.34
N LEU A 335 -3.56 5.46 11.18
CA LEU A 335 -4.50 5.52 12.28
C LEU A 335 -4.56 4.21 13.08
N ILE A 336 -4.63 3.06 12.38
CA ILE A 336 -4.63 1.73 13.01
C ILE A 336 -3.36 1.54 13.84
N THR A 337 -2.19 1.84 13.25
CA THR A 337 -0.90 1.72 13.91
C THR A 337 -0.86 2.59 15.17
N GLY A 338 -1.26 3.86 15.08
CA GLY A 338 -1.24 4.77 16.22
C GLY A 338 -2.19 4.39 17.35
N VAL A 339 -3.35 3.85 17.03
CA VAL A 339 -4.30 3.34 18.03
C VAL A 339 -3.73 2.11 18.73
N LYS A 340 -3.19 1.14 17.98
CA LYS A 340 -2.64 -0.10 18.55
C LYS A 340 -1.41 0.14 19.43
N HIS A 341 -0.59 1.13 19.10
CA HIS A 341 0.56 1.53 19.93
C HIS A 341 0.24 2.52 21.06
N GLY A 342 -1.02 2.94 21.21
CA GLY A 342 -1.44 3.90 22.23
C GLY A 342 -0.90 5.32 22.02
N TRP A 343 -0.43 5.67 20.83
CA TRP A 343 -0.04 7.04 20.48
C TRP A 343 -1.24 7.93 20.27
N LEU A 344 -2.35 7.33 19.84
CA LEU A 344 -3.64 7.97 19.62
C LEU A 344 -4.65 7.40 20.62
N ASP A 345 -5.52 8.29 21.14
CA ASP A 345 -6.63 7.89 22.00
C ASP A 345 -7.61 6.98 21.23
N ALA A 346 -7.81 5.77 21.75
CA ALA A 346 -8.60 4.75 21.06
C ALA A 346 -10.09 5.13 20.95
N GLU A 347 -10.67 5.81 21.94
CA GLU A 347 -12.08 6.22 21.88
C GLU A 347 -12.32 7.22 20.74
N THR A 348 -11.36 8.10 20.51
CA THR A 348 -11.43 9.16 19.48
C THR A 348 -11.10 8.62 18.08
N TYR A 349 -10.01 7.82 17.94
CA TYR A 349 -9.44 7.51 16.63
C TYR A 349 -9.80 6.12 16.10
N ALA A 350 -10.07 5.13 16.97
CA ALA A 350 -10.39 3.79 16.49
C ALA A 350 -11.69 3.73 15.66
N PRO A 351 -12.75 4.51 15.94
CA PRO A 351 -13.91 4.56 15.05
C PRO A 351 -13.59 5.05 13.65
N ALA A 352 -12.70 6.04 13.51
CA ALA A 352 -12.26 6.56 12.21
C ALA A 352 -11.40 5.54 11.46
N ALA A 353 -10.46 4.89 12.15
CA ALA A 353 -9.64 3.81 11.62
C ALA A 353 -10.49 2.64 11.10
N ARG A 354 -11.49 2.23 11.88
CA ARG A 354 -12.44 1.17 11.48
C ARG A 354 -13.27 1.57 10.25
N ARG A 355 -13.83 2.77 10.24
CA ARG A 355 -14.63 3.25 9.09
C ARG A 355 -13.80 3.28 7.83
N SER A 356 -12.57 3.79 7.91
CA SER A 356 -11.68 3.87 6.74
C SER A 356 -11.30 2.49 6.21
N TRP A 357 -10.97 1.54 7.08
CA TRP A 357 -10.67 0.17 6.64
C TRP A 357 -11.87 -0.45 5.91
N ILE A 358 -13.07 -0.40 6.49
CA ILE A 358 -14.29 -0.94 5.87
C ILE A 358 -14.56 -0.24 4.53
N ALA A 359 -14.40 1.09 4.46
CA ALA A 359 -14.59 1.84 3.24
C ALA A 359 -13.60 1.43 2.15
N VAL A 360 -12.31 1.37 2.48
CA VAL A 360 -11.23 1.00 1.55
C VAL A 360 -11.42 -0.41 1.00
N THR A 361 -11.84 -1.38 1.83
CA THR A 361 -12.13 -2.75 1.34
C THR A 361 -13.25 -2.78 0.30
N GLY A 362 -14.17 -1.83 0.34
CA GLY A 362 -15.21 -1.68 -0.69
C GLY A 362 -14.68 -1.21 -2.06
N TYR A 363 -13.44 -0.74 -2.13
CA TYR A 363 -12.76 -0.38 -3.38
C TYR A 363 -11.88 -1.50 -3.95
N VAL A 364 -11.82 -2.65 -3.30
CA VAL A 364 -11.21 -3.87 -3.85
C VAL A 364 -12.27 -4.60 -4.66
N ASP A 365 -12.06 -4.73 -5.95
CA ASP A 365 -13.01 -5.37 -6.85
C ASP A 365 -12.90 -6.91 -6.82
N GLN A 366 -13.75 -7.57 -7.61
CA GLN A 366 -13.79 -9.04 -7.69
C GLN A 366 -12.52 -9.67 -8.27
N ASN A 367 -11.68 -8.90 -8.96
CA ASN A 367 -10.38 -9.34 -9.49
C ASN A 367 -9.25 -9.10 -8.48
N HIS A 368 -9.57 -8.58 -7.31
CA HIS A 368 -8.64 -8.11 -6.27
C HIS A 368 -7.81 -6.89 -6.71
N ASP A 369 -8.35 -6.10 -7.62
CA ASP A 369 -7.78 -4.82 -8.02
C ASP A 369 -8.36 -3.68 -7.18
N VAL A 370 -7.50 -2.81 -6.64
CA VAL A 370 -7.95 -1.59 -5.97
C VAL A 370 -8.34 -0.57 -7.02
N THR A 371 -9.58 -0.07 -6.91
CA THR A 371 -10.15 0.92 -7.82
C THR A 371 -9.99 2.34 -7.29
N GLN A 372 -10.22 3.37 -8.11
CA GLN A 372 -10.14 4.79 -7.75
C GLN A 372 -8.75 5.19 -7.20
N VAL A 373 -7.70 4.65 -7.78
CA VAL A 373 -6.31 4.98 -7.42
C VAL A 373 -5.82 6.13 -8.29
N CYS A 374 -5.34 7.19 -7.68
CA CYS A 374 -4.69 8.28 -8.39
C CYS A 374 -3.46 7.77 -9.16
N THR A 375 -3.37 8.10 -10.44
CA THR A 375 -2.20 7.77 -11.28
C THR A 375 -0.91 8.41 -10.74
N GLY A 376 0.27 8.01 -11.25
CA GLY A 376 1.54 8.66 -10.93
C GLY A 376 1.47 10.18 -11.09
N THR A 377 1.87 10.92 -10.07
CA THR A 377 1.66 12.38 -9.97
C THR A 377 2.97 13.08 -9.66
N GLY A 378 3.38 13.98 -10.54
CA GLY A 378 4.46 14.93 -10.25
C GLY A 378 3.94 16.16 -9.51
N LYS A 379 4.82 17.12 -9.21
CA LYS A 379 4.39 18.38 -8.60
C LYS A 379 4.03 19.43 -9.67
N LEU A 380 2.91 20.12 -9.45
CA LEU A 380 2.52 21.29 -10.24
C LEU A 380 1.71 22.23 -9.35
N ASP A 381 2.04 23.53 -9.38
CA ASP A 381 1.31 24.54 -8.62
C ASP A 381 -0.02 24.91 -9.31
N SER A 382 -0.93 23.95 -9.35
CA SER A 382 -2.28 24.08 -9.94
C SER A 382 -3.26 23.13 -9.28
N MET A 383 -4.28 23.65 -8.63
CA MET A 383 -5.36 22.85 -8.04
C MET A 383 -6.02 21.95 -9.06
N GLN A 384 -6.32 22.49 -10.27
CA GLN A 384 -6.97 21.73 -11.32
C GLN A 384 -6.15 20.52 -11.77
N TYR A 385 -4.81 20.61 -11.76
CA TYR A 385 -3.94 19.49 -12.06
C TYR A 385 -4.21 18.28 -11.14
N TYR A 386 -4.42 18.50 -9.84
CA TYR A 386 -4.75 17.42 -8.90
C TYR A 386 -6.17 16.92 -9.08
N LEU A 387 -7.14 17.80 -9.24
CA LEU A 387 -8.55 17.42 -9.41
C LEU A 387 -8.77 16.57 -10.67
N ASP A 388 -8.02 16.82 -11.73
CA ASP A 388 -8.09 16.12 -13.03
C ASP A 388 -7.21 14.86 -13.10
N ARG A 389 -6.57 14.45 -11.99
CA ARG A 389 -5.75 13.23 -12.02
C ARG A 389 -6.57 12.02 -12.45
N LYS A 390 -5.99 11.23 -13.36
CA LYS A 390 -6.60 10.00 -13.83
C LYS A 390 -6.73 9.02 -12.67
N ARG A 391 -7.86 8.33 -12.61
CA ARG A 391 -8.16 7.26 -11.66
C ARG A 391 -7.91 5.93 -12.33
N GLU A 392 -7.12 5.08 -11.70
CA GLU A 392 -6.72 3.78 -12.24
C GLU A 392 -7.25 2.65 -11.36
N THR A 393 -7.39 1.47 -11.97
CA THR A 393 -7.76 0.22 -11.30
C THR A 393 -6.56 -0.71 -11.36
N GLY A 394 -6.24 -1.40 -10.26
CA GLY A 394 -5.12 -2.32 -10.17
C GLY A 394 -3.74 -1.65 -10.08
N ASN A 395 -3.69 -0.31 -9.94
CA ASN A 395 -2.43 0.39 -9.77
C ASN A 395 -1.81 0.07 -8.41
N LEU A 396 -0.51 -0.28 -8.40
CA LEU A 396 0.22 -0.71 -7.20
C LEU A 396 0.29 0.38 -6.10
N HIS A 397 0.08 1.67 -6.43
CA HIS A 397 -0.07 2.71 -5.41
C HIS A 397 -1.27 2.49 -4.50
N GLY A 398 -2.32 1.80 -4.98
CA GLY A 398 -3.49 1.43 -4.18
C GLY A 398 -3.32 0.06 -3.54
N GLN A 399 -2.78 -0.92 -4.26
CA GLN A 399 -2.59 -2.28 -3.78
C GLN A 399 -1.71 -2.32 -2.51
N ALA A 400 -0.56 -1.63 -2.54
CA ALA A 400 0.38 -1.59 -1.44
C ALA A 400 -0.25 -1.11 -0.11
N PRO A 401 -0.87 0.08 -0.02
CA PRO A 401 -1.35 0.58 1.26
C PRO A 401 -2.57 -0.16 1.80
N VAL A 402 -3.41 -0.76 0.95
CA VAL A 402 -4.49 -1.65 1.44
C VAL A 402 -3.89 -2.88 2.12
N LEU A 403 -2.83 -3.44 1.53
CA LEU A 403 -2.11 -4.56 2.13
C LEU A 403 -1.42 -4.16 3.44
N TRP A 404 -0.84 -2.97 3.54
CA TRP A 404 -0.25 -2.47 4.79
C TRP A 404 -1.30 -2.27 5.89
N ALA A 405 -2.48 -1.75 5.56
CA ALA A 405 -3.56 -1.60 6.53
C ALA A 405 -4.03 -2.97 7.05
N ALA A 406 -4.13 -3.98 6.18
CA ALA A 406 -4.39 -5.36 6.60
C ALA A 406 -3.29 -5.88 7.54
N VAL A 407 -2.02 -5.68 7.18
CA VAL A 407 -0.85 -6.04 8.00
C VAL A 407 -0.90 -5.35 9.37
N ALA A 408 -1.19 -4.04 9.43
CA ALA A 408 -1.30 -3.31 10.69
C ALA A 408 -2.41 -3.86 11.61
N LEU A 409 -3.54 -4.28 11.03
CA LEU A 409 -4.61 -4.93 11.79
C LEU A 409 -4.20 -6.29 12.35
N LEU A 410 -3.37 -7.05 11.61
CA LEU A 410 -2.90 -8.38 11.99
C LEU A 410 -1.75 -8.38 12.99
N ARG A 411 -0.97 -7.30 13.09
CA ARG A 411 0.15 -7.21 14.03
C ARG A 411 -0.35 -7.22 15.47
N ASP A 412 0.25 -8.05 16.32
CA ASP A 412 -0.03 -8.14 17.78
C ASP A 412 0.87 -7.19 18.61
N GLU A 413 1.34 -6.10 18.00
CA GLU A 413 2.18 -5.10 18.66
C GLU A 413 1.38 -4.33 19.71
N LYS A 414 1.89 -4.34 20.97
CA LYS A 414 1.43 -3.51 22.08
C LYS A 414 2.51 -2.49 22.42
#